data_3d3a9b86fa98818665ddd31d592446fa
#
_entry.id   3d3a9b86fa98818665ddd31d592446fa
#
_cell.length_a   1.000
_cell.length_b   1.000
_cell.length_c   1.000
_cell.angle_alpha   90.00
_cell.angle_beta   90.00
_cell.angle_gamma   90.00
#
_symmetry.space_group_name_H-M   'P 1'
#
loop_
_entity.id
_entity.type
_entity.pdbx_description
1 polymer ?
#
loop_
_entity_poly.entity_id
_entity_poly.type
_entity_poly.pdbx_seq_one_letter_code
_entity_poly.pdbx_strand_id
1 'polypeptide(L)'
;MPNTSPKANSTDSRDSRAPRAPGPDPLQLRATPRVAMDAAVEIYARGHAGALSARLQDLSIGGACIATSVRIDPATIDRLVISFAQGVLQLPARGCWQRDDPSDQRVYTGVTFEGLDAEGEDRLWQIVLDHGRDLAHFLHRHSDLRELGIEEAIGLSQASRRRELVAGSAIYRQGHEADGEDSIFLLLAGRVTLEVRVRDARNVPYATLEPGDLFGGHPLVARTPNPDSAICESDCQLLEIDRDAFRYLRISKPWTAIQLASAVLRVSSVRLGRMIGAVSETR
;
A
#
# COMPACT_ATOMS: atom_id res chain seq x y z
N MET A 1 -55.43 -24.07 49.79
CA MET A 1 -54.48 -22.97 49.92
C MET A 1 -53.10 -23.53 49.71
N PRO A 2 -52.40 -23.25 48.65
CA PRO A 2 -51.04 -22.77 48.73
C PRO A 2 -50.80 -21.58 47.78
N ASN A 3 -50.02 -20.66 48.31
CA ASN A 3 -49.57 -19.41 47.77
C ASN A 3 -48.41 -19.62 46.80
N THR A 4 -48.55 -19.20 45.56
CA THR A 4 -47.45 -19.24 44.57
C THR A 4 -47.14 -17.80 44.09
N SER A 5 -46.01 -17.28 44.61
CA SER A 5 -45.41 -16.03 44.11
C SER A 5 -44.76 -16.23 42.74
N PRO A 6 -44.87 -15.31 41.78
CA PRO A 6 -44.19 -15.41 40.51
C PRO A 6 -42.74 -14.92 40.62
N LYS A 7 -41.81 -15.70 40.01
CA LYS A 7 -40.41 -15.33 39.82
C LYS A 7 -40.29 -14.19 38.83
N ALA A 8 -39.52 -13.18 39.18
CA ALA A 8 -39.10 -12.12 38.31
C ALA A 8 -38.17 -12.63 37.20
N ASN A 9 -38.55 -12.40 35.95
CA ASN A 9 -37.73 -12.58 34.77
C ASN A 9 -36.76 -11.41 34.66
N SER A 10 -35.46 -11.68 34.75
CA SER A 10 -34.40 -10.76 34.40
C SER A 10 -34.37 -10.60 32.90
N THR A 11 -34.76 -9.44 32.39
CA THR A 11 -34.60 -9.03 31.00
C THR A 11 -33.14 -8.79 30.71
N ASP A 12 -32.58 -9.70 29.92
CA ASP A 12 -31.27 -9.60 29.26
C ASP A 12 -31.33 -8.46 28.22
N SER A 13 -30.78 -7.30 28.56
CA SER A 13 -30.67 -6.17 27.65
C SER A 13 -29.54 -6.46 26.67
N ARG A 14 -29.87 -7.15 25.56
CA ARG A 14 -29.00 -7.24 24.39
C ARG A 14 -28.78 -5.84 23.82
N ASP A 15 -27.56 -5.36 24.04
CA ASP A 15 -27.01 -4.13 23.44
C ASP A 15 -27.01 -4.27 21.91
N SER A 16 -28.12 -3.85 21.28
CA SER A 16 -28.26 -3.80 19.82
C SER A 16 -27.56 -2.54 19.30
N ARG A 17 -26.22 -2.55 19.31
CA ARG A 17 -25.47 -1.60 18.51
C ARG A 17 -25.73 -1.89 17.04
N ALA A 18 -26.54 -1.07 16.40
CA ALA A 18 -26.70 -1.07 14.97
C ALA A 18 -25.30 -0.96 14.30
N PRO A 19 -25.02 -1.71 13.23
CA PRO A 19 -23.76 -1.58 12.51
C PRO A 19 -23.60 -0.11 12.08
N ARG A 20 -22.50 0.50 12.51
CA ARG A 20 -22.13 1.87 12.14
C ARG A 20 -22.05 1.89 10.61
N ALA A 21 -22.82 2.76 9.97
CA ALA A 21 -22.75 2.94 8.52
C ALA A 21 -21.26 3.10 8.11
N PRO A 22 -20.80 2.41 7.06
CA PRO A 22 -19.43 2.59 6.59
C PRO A 22 -19.24 4.09 6.31
N GLY A 23 -18.23 4.69 6.93
CA GLY A 23 -17.82 6.06 6.65
C GLY A 23 -17.53 6.21 5.14
N PRO A 24 -17.57 7.44 4.60
CA PRO A 24 -17.27 7.67 3.20
C PRO A 24 -15.91 7.05 2.87
N ASP A 25 -15.85 6.35 1.72
CA ASP A 25 -14.65 5.68 1.21
C ASP A 25 -13.47 6.66 1.23
N PRO A 26 -12.36 6.35 1.95
CA PRO A 26 -11.20 7.24 2.01
C PRO A 26 -10.64 7.64 0.65
N LEU A 27 -10.86 6.82 -0.38
CA LEU A 27 -10.47 7.12 -1.76
C LEU A 27 -11.41 8.14 -2.43
N GLN A 28 -12.68 8.19 -2.05
CA GLN A 28 -13.64 9.18 -2.55
C GLN A 28 -13.43 10.57 -1.94
N LEU A 29 -12.79 10.66 -0.77
CA LEU A 29 -12.44 11.93 -0.10
C LEU A 29 -11.13 12.55 -0.62
N ARG A 30 -10.40 11.87 -1.50
CA ARG A 30 -9.13 12.38 -2.05
C ARG A 30 -9.39 13.37 -3.16
N ALA A 31 -9.45 14.64 -2.81
CA ALA A 31 -9.65 15.74 -3.77
C ALA A 31 -8.41 16.00 -4.65
N THR A 32 -7.22 15.53 -4.25
CA THR A 32 -5.95 15.79 -4.95
C THR A 32 -5.16 14.51 -5.20
N PRO A 33 -4.49 14.41 -6.37
CA PRO A 33 -3.63 13.28 -6.69
C PRO A 33 -2.50 13.14 -5.67
N ARG A 34 -2.21 11.88 -5.26
CA ARG A 34 -1.09 11.53 -4.39
C ARG A 34 -0.07 10.72 -5.16
N VAL A 35 1.19 10.94 -4.88
CA VAL A 35 2.30 10.20 -5.50
C VAL A 35 3.04 9.45 -4.40
N ALA A 36 3.21 8.14 -4.58
CA ALA A 36 4.02 7.31 -3.69
C ALA A 36 5.47 7.80 -3.73
N MET A 37 6.01 8.19 -2.58
CA MET A 37 7.31 8.87 -2.50
C MET A 37 8.02 8.51 -1.21
N ASP A 38 9.30 8.22 -1.28
CA ASP A 38 10.13 8.00 -0.12
C ASP A 38 11.05 9.18 0.13
N ALA A 39 10.92 9.80 1.30
CA ALA A 39 11.77 10.89 1.74
C ALA A 39 11.88 10.91 3.28
N ALA A 40 12.97 11.43 3.80
CA ALA A 40 13.10 11.67 5.24
C ALA A 40 12.18 12.82 5.65
N VAL A 41 11.48 12.62 6.78
CA VAL A 41 10.55 13.60 7.35
C VAL A 41 10.92 13.83 8.81
N GLU A 42 10.92 15.08 9.22
CA GLU A 42 10.91 15.50 10.61
C GLU A 42 9.53 16.03 10.96
N ILE A 43 8.94 15.50 12.03
CA ILE A 43 7.64 15.92 12.55
C ILE A 43 7.86 16.83 13.74
N TYR A 44 7.29 17.99 13.71
CA TYR A 44 7.21 18.91 14.85
C TYR A 44 5.80 18.81 15.43
N ALA A 45 5.72 18.41 16.70
CA ALA A 45 4.45 18.19 17.39
C ALA A 45 4.48 18.85 18.76
N ARG A 46 3.37 19.43 19.18
CA ARG A 46 3.21 20.07 20.50
C ARG A 46 3.43 19.04 21.60
N GLY A 47 4.18 19.46 22.64
CA GLY A 47 4.52 18.58 23.77
C GLY A 47 5.76 17.72 23.57
N HIS A 48 6.42 17.78 22.41
CA HIS A 48 7.71 17.12 22.14
C HIS A 48 8.84 18.14 22.13
N ALA A 49 9.97 17.83 22.81
CA ALA A 49 11.10 18.75 22.94
C ALA A 49 11.96 18.86 21.66
N GLY A 50 11.71 18.03 20.63
CA GLY A 50 12.46 17.99 19.39
C GLY A 50 11.67 17.38 18.24
N ALA A 51 12.29 17.34 17.07
CA ALA A 51 11.70 16.72 15.89
C ALA A 51 11.67 15.20 16.06
N LEU A 52 10.58 14.59 15.60
CA LEU A 52 10.41 13.13 15.54
C LEU A 52 10.69 12.66 14.11
N SER A 53 11.50 11.63 13.96
CA SER A 53 11.84 11.08 12.65
C SER A 53 10.70 10.25 12.06
N ALA A 54 10.44 10.45 10.77
CA ALA A 54 9.45 9.70 9.99
C ALA A 54 9.95 9.46 8.56
N ARG A 55 9.21 8.62 7.83
CA ARG A 55 9.39 8.42 6.38
C ARG A 55 8.12 8.83 5.66
N LEU A 56 8.28 9.57 4.57
CA LEU A 56 7.19 9.89 3.66
C LEU A 56 6.77 8.62 2.90
N GLN A 57 5.48 8.39 2.79
CA GLN A 57 4.92 7.27 2.02
C GLN A 57 4.21 7.75 0.75
N ASP A 58 3.46 8.81 0.88
CA ASP A 58 2.85 9.51 -0.25
C ASP A 58 2.78 11.01 0.01
N LEU A 59 2.72 11.78 -1.08
CA LEU A 59 2.63 13.23 -1.07
C LEU A 59 1.59 13.70 -2.09
N SER A 60 0.81 14.70 -1.71
CA SER A 60 -0.09 15.44 -2.59
C SER A 60 -0.04 16.92 -2.23
N ILE A 61 -0.70 17.78 -3.00
CA ILE A 61 -0.80 19.21 -2.67
C ILE A 61 -1.55 19.44 -1.36
N GLY A 62 -2.54 18.61 -1.04
CA GLY A 62 -3.37 18.79 0.16
C GLY A 62 -2.86 18.06 1.39
N GLY A 63 -1.82 17.22 1.29
CA GLY A 63 -1.36 16.46 2.45
C GLY A 63 -0.42 15.31 2.11
N ALA A 64 -0.05 14.54 3.13
CA ALA A 64 0.87 13.42 3.03
C ALA A 64 0.44 12.24 3.91
N CYS A 65 1.00 11.07 3.62
CA CYS A 65 1.05 9.94 4.54
C CYS A 65 2.50 9.76 5.00
N ILE A 66 2.70 9.67 6.31
CA ILE A 66 4.01 9.47 6.93
C ILE A 66 4.00 8.22 7.79
N ALA A 67 5.12 7.51 7.84
CA ALA A 67 5.32 6.33 8.67
C ALA A 67 6.33 6.62 9.79
N THR A 68 6.00 6.21 11.01
CA THR A 68 6.85 6.34 12.20
C THR A 68 7.00 4.99 12.90
N SER A 69 8.05 4.86 13.72
CA SER A 69 8.21 3.71 14.63
C SER A 69 7.48 3.90 15.96
N VAL A 70 7.00 5.11 16.23
CA VAL A 70 6.31 5.46 17.48
C VAL A 70 4.96 6.10 17.17
N ARG A 71 4.01 5.91 18.07
CA ARG A 71 2.70 6.54 17.99
C ARG A 71 2.80 7.99 18.43
N ILE A 72 2.19 8.89 17.66
CA ILE A 72 2.13 10.33 17.92
C ILE A 72 0.66 10.70 17.92
N ASP A 73 0.20 11.50 18.86
CA ASP A 73 -1.17 12.04 18.77
C ASP A 73 -1.28 12.96 17.53
N PRO A 74 -2.09 12.59 16.52
CA PRO A 74 -2.21 13.37 15.28
C PRO A 74 -2.61 14.84 15.53
N ALA A 75 -3.40 15.10 16.57
CA ALA A 75 -3.87 16.44 16.91
C ALA A 75 -2.75 17.38 17.38
N THR A 76 -1.58 16.83 17.75
CA THR A 76 -0.43 17.61 18.20
C THR A 76 0.50 18.03 17.08
N ILE A 77 0.38 17.46 15.90
CA ILE A 77 1.26 17.75 14.76
C ILE A 77 0.99 19.18 14.29
N ASP A 78 2.06 19.97 14.19
CA ASP A 78 2.04 21.38 13.75
C ASP A 78 2.70 21.58 12.40
N ARG A 79 3.78 20.83 12.11
CA ARG A 79 4.60 21.05 10.93
C ARG A 79 5.38 19.79 10.56
N LEU A 80 5.54 19.60 9.26
CA LEU A 80 6.49 18.66 8.66
C LEU A 80 7.66 19.40 8.02
N VAL A 81 8.83 18.82 8.13
CA VAL A 81 10.02 19.20 7.36
C VAL A 81 10.44 17.99 6.53
N ILE A 82 10.29 18.08 5.22
CA ILE A 82 10.54 16.98 4.29
C ILE A 82 11.82 17.27 3.53
N SER A 83 12.77 16.33 3.53
CA SER A 83 14.04 16.46 2.85
C SER A 83 14.01 15.70 1.52
N PHE A 84 14.18 16.43 0.42
CA PHE A 84 14.31 15.92 -0.93
C PHE A 84 15.72 16.14 -1.49
N ALA A 85 16.06 15.50 -2.59
CA ALA A 85 17.34 15.75 -3.29
C ALA A 85 17.50 17.22 -3.74
N GLN A 86 16.37 17.89 -4.04
CA GLN A 86 16.32 19.29 -4.50
C GLN A 86 16.29 20.30 -3.33
N GLY A 87 16.30 19.85 -2.09
CA GLY A 87 16.27 20.72 -0.91
C GLY A 87 15.22 20.29 0.12
N VAL A 88 14.98 21.19 1.07
CA VAL A 88 14.08 20.95 2.21
C VAL A 88 12.79 21.74 2.01
N LEU A 89 11.66 21.11 2.28
CA LEU A 89 10.34 21.73 2.25
C LEU A 89 9.74 21.72 3.66
N GLN A 90 9.34 22.89 4.15
CA GLN A 90 8.65 23.02 5.45
C GLN A 90 7.18 23.29 5.19
N LEU A 91 6.31 22.46 5.77
CA LEU A 91 4.88 22.49 5.53
C LEU A 91 4.13 22.55 6.85
N PRO A 92 3.33 23.62 7.11
CA PRO A 92 2.38 23.57 8.20
C PRO A 92 1.41 22.40 7.98
N ALA A 93 1.20 21.57 9.00
CA ALA A 93 0.46 20.35 8.84
C ALA A 93 -0.32 19.99 10.09
N ARG A 94 -1.47 19.35 9.91
CA ARG A 94 -2.29 18.79 10.97
C ARG A 94 -2.56 17.32 10.71
N GLY A 95 -2.39 16.48 11.72
CA GLY A 95 -2.74 15.06 11.63
C GLY A 95 -4.24 14.85 11.57
N CYS A 96 -4.68 13.95 10.69
CA CYS A 96 -6.07 13.65 10.45
C CYS A 96 -6.48 12.27 10.95
N TRP A 97 -5.62 11.27 10.76
CA TRP A 97 -5.86 9.89 11.15
C TRP A 97 -4.54 9.17 11.42
N GLN A 98 -4.64 8.05 12.14
CA GLN A 98 -3.50 7.18 12.42
C GLN A 98 -3.94 5.73 12.40
N ARG A 99 -3.09 4.84 11.89
CA ARG A 99 -3.30 3.39 11.92
C ARG A 99 -1.98 2.68 12.15
N ASP A 100 -2.04 1.53 12.82
CA ASP A 100 -0.91 0.62 12.93
C ASP A 100 -0.92 -0.35 11.73
N ASP A 101 0.24 -0.74 11.25
CA ASP A 101 0.39 -1.84 10.31
C ASP A 101 1.18 -2.96 11.02
N PRO A 102 0.52 -4.08 11.36
CA PRO A 102 1.17 -5.18 12.06
C PRO A 102 2.26 -5.86 11.24
N SER A 103 2.23 -5.71 9.91
CA SER A 103 3.15 -6.40 9.00
C SER A 103 4.56 -5.80 8.99
N ASP A 104 4.69 -4.50 9.22
CA ASP A 104 5.98 -3.78 9.22
C ASP A 104 6.30 -3.05 10.53
N GLN A 105 5.44 -3.23 11.56
CA GLN A 105 5.58 -2.61 12.90
C GLN A 105 5.64 -1.07 12.83
N ARG A 106 5.03 -0.46 11.83
CA ARG A 106 4.98 0.98 11.64
C ARG A 106 3.62 1.57 11.96
N VAL A 107 3.64 2.83 12.32
CA VAL A 107 2.45 3.64 12.55
C VAL A 107 2.32 4.63 11.40
N TYR A 108 1.26 4.50 10.63
CA TYR A 108 0.96 5.39 9.50
C TYR A 108 0.07 6.52 9.98
N THR A 109 0.44 7.76 9.65
CA THR A 109 -0.31 8.96 10.00
C THR A 109 -0.59 9.77 8.74
N GLY A 110 -1.86 10.02 8.47
CA GLY A 110 -2.29 10.95 7.44
C GLY A 110 -2.32 12.37 7.97
N VAL A 111 -1.72 13.29 7.22
CA VAL A 111 -1.69 14.71 7.54
C VAL A 111 -2.30 15.53 6.40
N THR A 112 -2.90 16.67 6.74
CA THR A 112 -3.31 17.70 5.79
C THR A 112 -2.41 18.92 5.96
N PHE A 113 -2.13 19.62 4.86
CA PHE A 113 -1.38 20.88 4.87
C PHE A 113 -2.35 22.04 5.05
N GLU A 114 -1.98 23.01 5.87
CA GLU A 114 -2.82 24.16 6.18
C GLU A 114 -1.97 25.44 6.05
N GLY A 115 -2.54 26.48 5.42
CA GLY A 115 -1.90 27.80 5.36
C GLY A 115 -0.62 27.88 4.51
N LEU A 116 -0.54 27.09 3.45
CA LEU A 116 0.54 27.23 2.46
C LEU A 116 0.43 28.57 1.77
N ASP A 117 1.56 29.25 1.62
CA ASP A 117 1.66 30.39 0.71
C ASP A 117 1.79 29.95 -0.74
N ALA A 118 1.63 30.87 -1.68
CA ALA A 118 1.66 30.56 -3.11
C ALA A 118 3.01 29.94 -3.55
N GLU A 119 4.12 30.36 -2.97
CA GLU A 119 5.45 29.83 -3.28
C GLU A 119 5.60 28.38 -2.78
N GLY A 120 5.14 28.10 -1.57
CA GLY A 120 5.13 26.75 -1.00
C GLY A 120 4.22 25.78 -1.78
N GLU A 121 3.07 26.27 -2.23
CA GLU A 121 2.14 25.51 -3.05
C GLU A 121 2.75 25.19 -4.43
N ASP A 122 3.32 26.17 -5.12
CA ASP A 122 4.00 25.98 -6.41
C ASP A 122 5.18 25.01 -6.30
N ARG A 123 5.98 25.14 -5.26
CA ARG A 123 7.12 24.26 -5.01
C ARG A 123 6.68 22.82 -4.71
N LEU A 124 5.62 22.65 -3.94
CA LEU A 124 5.03 21.35 -3.65
C LEU A 124 4.48 20.71 -4.93
N TRP A 125 3.80 21.49 -5.79
CA TRP A 125 3.34 21.07 -7.10
C TRP A 125 4.47 20.54 -7.98
N GLN A 126 5.58 21.27 -8.09
CA GLN A 126 6.72 20.83 -8.88
C GLN A 126 7.29 19.51 -8.39
N ILE A 127 7.45 19.34 -7.07
CA ILE A 127 7.94 18.08 -6.48
C ILE A 127 7.00 16.90 -6.80
N VAL A 128 5.69 17.09 -6.64
CA VAL A 128 4.70 16.04 -6.91
C VAL A 128 4.69 15.66 -8.40
N LEU A 129 4.76 16.66 -9.30
CA LEU A 129 4.77 16.44 -10.75
C LEU A 129 6.05 15.74 -11.22
N ASP A 130 7.22 16.21 -10.76
CA ASP A 130 8.51 15.66 -11.18
C ASP A 130 8.66 14.22 -10.73
N HIS A 131 8.34 13.93 -9.47
CA HIS A 131 8.42 12.56 -8.96
C HIS A 131 7.40 11.63 -9.62
N GLY A 132 6.18 12.08 -9.85
CA GLY A 132 5.16 11.33 -10.58
C GLY A 132 5.60 10.99 -12.00
N ARG A 133 6.32 11.93 -12.66
CA ARG A 133 6.89 11.72 -13.98
C ARG A 133 8.02 10.69 -13.98
N ASP A 134 8.93 10.74 -13.00
CA ASP A 134 10.05 9.80 -12.88
C ASP A 134 9.54 8.37 -12.65
N LEU A 135 8.58 8.19 -11.74
CA LEU A 135 7.95 6.90 -11.51
C LEU A 135 7.19 6.42 -12.75
N ALA A 136 6.45 7.30 -13.43
CA ALA A 136 5.76 6.95 -14.67
C ALA A 136 6.75 6.55 -15.78
N HIS A 137 7.89 7.20 -15.91
CA HIS A 137 8.96 6.82 -16.83
C HIS A 137 9.55 5.45 -16.48
N PHE A 138 9.78 5.16 -15.19
CA PHE A 138 10.24 3.84 -14.75
C PHE A 138 9.21 2.77 -15.12
N LEU A 139 7.93 2.98 -14.82
CA LEU A 139 6.86 2.03 -15.13
C LEU A 139 6.79 1.75 -16.64
N HIS A 140 6.88 2.79 -17.44
CA HIS A 140 6.79 2.67 -18.90
C HIS A 140 8.02 2.02 -19.54
N ARG A 141 9.24 2.29 -19.06
CA ARG A 141 10.47 1.84 -19.69
C ARG A 141 11.07 0.58 -19.12
N HIS A 142 10.88 0.33 -17.83
CA HIS A 142 11.64 -0.64 -17.05
C HIS A 142 10.78 -1.64 -16.31
N SER A 143 9.47 -1.74 -16.61
CA SER A 143 8.61 -2.65 -15.89
C SER A 143 7.74 -3.52 -16.81
N ASP A 144 7.10 -4.51 -16.23
CA ASP A 144 6.06 -5.31 -16.88
C ASP A 144 4.83 -4.48 -17.32
N LEU A 145 4.77 -3.22 -16.87
CA LEU A 145 3.70 -2.25 -17.17
C LEU A 145 4.06 -1.29 -18.32
N ARG A 146 5.08 -1.60 -19.12
CA ARG A 146 5.54 -0.77 -20.26
C ARG A 146 4.49 -0.44 -21.31
N GLU A 147 3.38 -1.16 -21.33
CA GLU A 147 2.24 -0.88 -22.24
C GLU A 147 1.33 0.24 -21.72
N LEU A 148 1.48 0.65 -20.46
CA LEU A 148 0.78 1.81 -19.93
C LEU A 148 1.31 3.09 -20.57
N GLY A 149 0.41 3.97 -20.99
CA GLY A 149 0.77 5.36 -21.30
C GLY A 149 1.25 6.11 -20.05
N ILE A 150 1.84 7.27 -20.24
CA ILE A 150 2.35 8.07 -19.12
C ILE A 150 1.20 8.49 -18.18
N GLU A 151 0.04 8.86 -18.72
CA GLU A 151 -1.12 9.25 -17.91
C GLU A 151 -1.67 8.09 -17.07
N GLU A 152 -1.73 6.88 -17.64
CA GLU A 152 -2.13 5.67 -16.94
C GLU A 152 -1.12 5.31 -15.84
N ALA A 153 0.18 5.43 -16.14
CA ALA A 153 1.24 5.18 -15.16
C ALA A 153 1.20 6.17 -14.00
N ILE A 154 0.95 7.46 -14.25
CA ILE A 154 0.69 8.46 -13.22
C ILE A 154 -0.54 8.06 -12.40
N GLY A 155 -1.64 7.71 -13.07
CA GLY A 155 -2.87 7.29 -12.40
C GLY A 155 -2.68 6.05 -11.52
N LEU A 156 -1.87 5.11 -11.96
CA LEU A 156 -1.52 3.92 -11.19
C LEU A 156 -0.68 4.29 -9.96
N SER A 157 0.34 5.11 -10.13
CA SER A 157 1.19 5.57 -9.02
C SER A 157 0.41 6.30 -7.93
N GLN A 158 -0.62 7.06 -8.33
CA GLN A 158 -1.51 7.77 -7.41
C GLN A 158 -2.44 6.85 -6.61
N ALA A 159 -2.83 5.72 -7.20
CA ALA A 159 -3.69 4.74 -6.55
C ALA A 159 -2.91 3.75 -5.67
N SER A 160 -1.61 3.57 -5.92
CA SER A 160 -0.76 2.62 -5.22
C SER A 160 -0.18 3.20 -3.93
N ARG A 161 0.32 2.31 -3.07
CA ARG A 161 1.12 2.66 -1.89
C ARG A 161 2.52 2.05 -1.96
N ARG A 162 3.49 2.71 -1.36
CA ARG A 162 4.83 2.15 -1.19
C ARG A 162 4.87 1.25 0.04
N ARG A 163 5.54 0.12 -0.09
CA ARG A 163 5.77 -0.83 1.00
C ARG A 163 7.26 -1.19 1.05
N GLU A 164 7.83 -1.16 2.23
CA GLU A 164 9.21 -1.58 2.48
C GLU A 164 9.22 -2.82 3.34
N LEU A 165 10.00 -3.79 2.96
CA LEU A 165 10.12 -5.07 3.66
C LEU A 165 11.60 -5.44 3.78
N VAL A 166 11.98 -6.01 4.91
CA VAL A 166 13.34 -6.49 5.15
C VAL A 166 13.54 -7.88 4.54
N ALA A 167 14.78 -8.25 4.28
CA ALA A 167 15.17 -9.57 3.80
C ALA A 167 14.56 -10.68 4.67
N GLY A 168 14.10 -11.76 4.03
CA GLY A 168 13.41 -12.90 4.67
C GLY A 168 11.92 -12.70 4.93
N SER A 169 11.38 -11.49 4.73
CA SER A 169 9.94 -11.24 4.88
C SER A 169 9.13 -11.94 3.79
N ALA A 170 8.00 -12.54 4.16
CA ALA A 170 7.00 -12.98 3.19
C ALA A 170 6.11 -11.81 2.79
N ILE A 171 5.98 -11.57 1.49
CA ILE A 171 5.09 -10.57 0.92
C ILE A 171 3.67 -11.12 0.91
N TYR A 172 3.51 -12.35 0.46
CA TYR A 172 2.31 -13.18 0.56
C TYR A 172 2.68 -14.67 0.57
N ARG A 173 1.74 -15.53 0.94
CA ARG A 173 1.93 -16.98 1.00
C ARG A 173 0.96 -17.72 0.09
N GLN A 174 1.41 -18.86 -0.45
CA GLN A 174 0.61 -19.75 -1.28
C GLN A 174 -0.65 -20.21 -0.57
N GLY A 175 -1.81 -20.11 -1.24
CA GLY A 175 -3.09 -20.61 -0.78
C GLY A 175 -3.71 -19.81 0.37
N HIS A 176 -3.05 -18.76 0.87
CA HIS A 176 -3.63 -17.89 1.88
C HIS A 176 -4.64 -16.91 1.24
N GLU A 177 -5.79 -16.81 1.88
CA GLU A 177 -6.85 -15.83 1.62
C GLU A 177 -6.92 -14.81 2.78
N ALA A 178 -5.78 -14.46 3.37
CA ALA A 178 -5.77 -13.52 4.48
C ALA A 178 -6.23 -12.14 4.00
N ASP A 179 -7.11 -11.52 4.77
CA ASP A 179 -7.50 -10.13 4.59
C ASP A 179 -6.25 -9.24 4.55
N GLY A 180 -5.98 -8.60 3.42
CA GLY A 180 -4.83 -7.72 3.18
C GLY A 180 -3.70 -8.29 2.32
N GLU A 181 -3.71 -9.57 1.95
CA GLU A 181 -2.75 -10.16 0.98
C GLU A 181 -3.26 -10.10 -0.47
N ASP A 182 -4.45 -9.57 -0.67
CA ASP A 182 -5.07 -9.40 -1.99
C ASP A 182 -4.54 -8.15 -2.68
N SER A 183 -3.30 -8.19 -3.11
CA SER A 183 -2.65 -7.04 -3.75
C SER A 183 -1.88 -7.45 -5.00
N ILE A 184 -1.73 -6.49 -5.90
CA ILE A 184 -0.79 -6.55 -7.02
C ILE A 184 0.45 -5.80 -6.57
N PHE A 185 1.63 -6.37 -6.79
CA PHE A 185 2.90 -5.79 -6.40
C PHE A 185 3.78 -5.54 -7.62
N LEU A 186 4.49 -4.41 -7.61
CA LEU A 186 5.60 -4.12 -8.51
C LEU A 186 6.86 -3.93 -7.68
N LEU A 187 7.92 -4.64 -8.02
CA LEU A 187 9.21 -4.49 -7.35
C LEU A 187 9.90 -3.20 -7.83
N LEU A 188 10.20 -2.28 -6.91
CA LEU A 188 10.93 -1.04 -7.20
C LEU A 188 12.42 -1.17 -6.91
N ALA A 189 12.77 -1.91 -5.84
CA ALA A 189 14.15 -2.18 -5.45
C ALA A 189 14.23 -3.49 -4.67
N GLY A 190 15.40 -4.12 -4.68
CA GLY A 190 15.66 -5.40 -4.01
C GLY A 190 15.46 -6.60 -4.92
N ARG A 191 15.28 -7.76 -4.31
CA ARG A 191 15.11 -9.06 -5.01
C ARG A 191 14.09 -9.91 -4.26
N VAL A 192 13.20 -10.58 -5.01
CA VAL A 192 12.14 -11.43 -4.47
C VAL A 192 12.21 -12.81 -5.11
N THR A 193 12.15 -13.87 -4.32
CA THR A 193 11.99 -15.25 -4.81
C THR A 193 10.54 -15.67 -4.77
N LEU A 194 10.06 -16.22 -5.90
CA LEU A 194 8.81 -16.95 -5.97
C LEU A 194 9.04 -18.43 -5.75
N GLU A 195 8.31 -19.03 -4.81
CA GLU A 195 8.40 -20.43 -4.46
C GLU A 195 7.02 -21.09 -4.41
N VAL A 196 6.98 -22.37 -4.81
CA VAL A 196 5.77 -23.19 -4.72
C VAL A 196 5.97 -24.30 -3.71
N ARG A 197 5.00 -24.51 -2.83
CA ARG A 197 4.97 -25.62 -1.89
C ARG A 197 4.45 -26.87 -2.58
N VAL A 198 5.28 -27.89 -2.66
CA VAL A 198 4.93 -29.22 -3.23
C VAL A 198 4.39 -30.17 -2.16
N ARG A 199 3.91 -31.37 -2.59
CA ARG A 199 3.18 -32.32 -1.72
C ARG A 199 3.94 -32.78 -0.47
N ASP A 200 5.26 -32.85 -0.51
CA ASP A 200 6.13 -33.22 0.61
C ASP A 200 6.48 -32.06 1.55
N ALA A 201 5.71 -30.97 1.45
CA ALA A 201 5.86 -29.74 2.21
C ALA A 201 7.18 -28.97 1.96
N ARG A 202 7.95 -29.31 0.92
CA ARG A 202 9.10 -28.55 0.49
C ARG A 202 8.68 -27.33 -0.32
N ASN A 203 9.37 -26.23 -0.11
CA ASN A 203 9.27 -25.06 -0.96
C ASN A 203 10.28 -25.17 -2.10
N VAL A 204 9.83 -25.05 -3.33
CA VAL A 204 10.65 -25.12 -4.55
C VAL A 204 10.66 -23.74 -5.17
N PRO A 205 11.82 -23.04 -5.18
CA PRO A 205 11.94 -21.77 -5.87
C PRO A 205 11.88 -22.01 -7.40
N TYR A 206 11.17 -21.14 -8.10
CA TYR A 206 11.01 -21.29 -9.56
C TYR A 206 11.24 -19.99 -10.33
N ALA A 207 11.28 -18.85 -9.67
CA ALA A 207 11.59 -17.55 -10.28
C ALA A 207 12.20 -16.58 -9.25
N THR A 208 13.15 -15.78 -9.71
CA THR A 208 13.66 -14.62 -9.00
C THR A 208 13.18 -13.37 -9.73
N LEU A 209 12.69 -12.40 -8.97
CA LEU A 209 12.17 -11.15 -9.47
C LEU A 209 13.16 -10.03 -9.22
N GLU A 210 13.24 -9.11 -10.18
CA GLU A 210 14.10 -7.93 -10.17
C GLU A 210 13.25 -6.63 -10.27
N PRO A 211 13.84 -5.45 -10.03
CA PRO A 211 13.13 -4.19 -10.18
C PRO A 211 12.46 -4.06 -11.55
N GLY A 212 11.16 -3.73 -11.52
CA GLY A 212 10.28 -3.69 -12.69
C GLY A 212 9.36 -4.91 -12.85
N ASP A 213 9.60 -6.01 -12.15
CA ASP A 213 8.74 -7.19 -12.20
C ASP A 213 7.42 -6.98 -11.43
N LEU A 214 6.33 -7.33 -12.12
CA LEU A 214 4.97 -7.36 -11.57
C LEU A 214 4.67 -8.76 -11.02
N PHE A 215 4.01 -8.88 -9.85
CA PHE A 215 3.66 -10.17 -9.26
C PHE A 215 2.47 -10.08 -8.31
N GLY A 216 1.98 -11.22 -7.81
CA GLY A 216 0.74 -11.28 -7.02
C GLY A 216 -0.51 -11.03 -7.87
N GLY A 217 -1.57 -10.57 -7.24
CA GLY A 217 -2.80 -10.12 -7.91
C GLY A 217 -3.80 -11.21 -8.31
N HIS A 218 -3.52 -12.48 -8.11
CA HIS A 218 -4.46 -13.57 -8.42
C HIS A 218 -5.80 -13.40 -7.70
N PRO A 219 -5.85 -13.04 -6.41
CA PRO A 219 -7.12 -12.83 -5.72
C PRO A 219 -7.95 -11.67 -6.30
N LEU A 220 -7.28 -10.63 -6.81
CA LEU A 220 -7.96 -9.45 -7.38
C LEU A 220 -8.46 -9.69 -8.80
N VAL A 221 -7.65 -10.34 -9.63
CA VAL A 221 -7.91 -10.47 -11.07
C VAL A 221 -8.64 -11.78 -11.39
N ALA A 222 -8.16 -12.91 -10.86
CA ALA A 222 -8.68 -14.25 -11.14
C ALA A 222 -9.63 -14.77 -10.06
N ARG A 223 -9.72 -14.11 -8.90
CA ARG A 223 -10.51 -14.55 -7.74
C ARG A 223 -10.10 -15.93 -7.24
N THR A 224 -8.82 -16.22 -7.31
CA THR A 224 -8.21 -17.47 -6.82
C THR A 224 -7.10 -17.12 -5.84
N PRO A 225 -6.81 -17.97 -4.83
CA PRO A 225 -5.67 -17.78 -3.97
C PRO A 225 -4.37 -17.65 -4.76
N ASN A 226 -3.36 -17.02 -4.17
CA ASN A 226 -2.03 -16.96 -4.79
C ASN A 226 -1.49 -18.40 -4.99
N PRO A 227 -1.02 -18.75 -6.20
CA PRO A 227 -0.55 -20.10 -6.51
C PRO A 227 0.84 -20.40 -5.93
N ASP A 228 1.52 -19.40 -5.40
CA ASP A 228 2.89 -19.40 -4.91
C ASP A 228 3.04 -18.52 -3.67
N SER A 229 4.23 -18.51 -3.10
CA SER A 229 4.67 -17.55 -2.07
C SER A 229 5.72 -16.61 -2.65
N ALA A 230 5.73 -15.36 -2.21
CA ALA A 230 6.76 -14.37 -2.55
C ALA A 230 7.56 -13.98 -1.31
N ILE A 231 8.87 -14.20 -1.34
CA ILE A 231 9.79 -14.00 -0.23
C ILE A 231 10.87 -12.99 -0.62
N CYS A 232 11.14 -12.00 0.22
CA CYS A 232 12.21 -11.03 0.02
C CYS A 232 13.58 -11.71 0.21
N GLU A 233 14.43 -11.76 -0.82
CA GLU A 233 15.83 -12.21 -0.69
C GLU A 233 16.74 -11.12 -0.10
N SER A 234 16.41 -9.88 -0.36
CA SER A 234 17.06 -8.69 0.19
C SER A 234 16.02 -7.72 0.72
N ASP A 235 16.44 -6.61 1.29
CA ASP A 235 15.52 -5.52 1.57
C ASP A 235 14.84 -5.06 0.28
N CYS A 236 13.51 -4.97 0.31
CA CYS A 236 12.69 -4.72 -0.86
C CYS A 236 11.86 -3.44 -0.71
N GLN A 237 11.71 -2.72 -1.81
CA GLN A 237 10.75 -1.65 -1.95
C GLN A 237 9.72 -2.03 -3.02
N LEU A 238 8.46 -1.97 -2.67
CA LEU A 238 7.34 -2.39 -3.51
C LEU A 238 6.38 -1.24 -3.75
N LEU A 239 5.77 -1.23 -4.92
CA LEU A 239 4.54 -0.51 -5.16
C LEU A 239 3.39 -1.51 -5.02
N GLU A 240 2.46 -1.24 -4.12
CA GLU A 240 1.34 -2.11 -3.82
C GLU A 240 0.03 -1.49 -4.28
N ILE A 241 -0.74 -2.24 -5.04
CA ILE A 241 -2.10 -1.92 -5.46
C ILE A 241 -3.03 -2.90 -4.73
N ASP A 242 -3.59 -2.47 -3.62
CA ASP A 242 -4.50 -3.25 -2.81
C ASP A 242 -5.91 -3.35 -3.45
N ARG A 243 -6.81 -4.10 -2.82
CA ARG A 243 -8.19 -4.30 -3.28
C ARG A 243 -8.93 -2.99 -3.48
N ASP A 244 -8.77 -2.02 -2.58
CA ASP A 244 -9.47 -0.74 -2.65
C ASP A 244 -8.91 0.14 -3.75
N ALA A 245 -7.59 0.18 -3.92
CA ALA A 245 -6.93 0.86 -5.01
C ALA A 245 -7.34 0.27 -6.37
N PHE A 246 -7.38 -1.06 -6.49
CA PHE A 246 -7.81 -1.71 -7.72
C PHE A 246 -9.29 -1.45 -8.03
N ARG A 247 -10.17 -1.45 -7.00
CA ARG A 247 -11.58 -1.07 -7.14
C ARG A 247 -11.72 0.38 -7.59
N TYR A 248 -10.95 1.30 -7.01
CA TYR A 248 -10.91 2.71 -7.42
C TYR A 248 -10.51 2.85 -8.89
N LEU A 249 -9.44 2.17 -9.33
CA LEU A 249 -9.00 2.19 -10.73
C LEU A 249 -10.11 1.65 -11.66
N ARG A 250 -10.79 0.59 -11.30
CA ARG A 250 -11.89 0.03 -12.10
C ARG A 250 -13.03 1.02 -12.32
N ILE A 251 -13.31 1.90 -11.37
CA ILE A 251 -14.41 2.88 -11.45
C ILE A 251 -13.92 4.17 -12.12
N SER A 252 -12.78 4.70 -11.70
CA SER A 252 -12.32 6.04 -12.07
C SER A 252 -11.37 6.05 -13.27
N LYS A 253 -10.65 4.95 -13.51
CA LYS A 253 -9.67 4.78 -14.59
C LYS A 253 -9.76 3.36 -15.19
N PRO A 254 -10.90 2.97 -15.80
CA PRO A 254 -11.17 1.60 -16.19
C PRO A 254 -10.14 1.05 -17.18
N TRP A 255 -9.60 1.89 -18.07
CA TRP A 255 -8.56 1.50 -19.00
C TRP A 255 -7.27 1.08 -18.30
N THR A 256 -6.81 1.86 -17.32
CA THR A 256 -5.65 1.53 -16.48
C THR A 256 -5.85 0.20 -15.74
N ALA A 257 -7.06 -0.04 -15.20
CA ALA A 257 -7.37 -1.28 -14.51
C ALA A 257 -7.34 -2.49 -15.46
N ILE A 258 -7.83 -2.35 -16.70
CA ILE A 258 -7.79 -3.39 -17.74
C ILE A 258 -6.34 -3.71 -18.12
N GLN A 259 -5.52 -2.71 -18.37
CA GLN A 259 -4.11 -2.89 -18.71
C GLN A 259 -3.33 -3.56 -17.57
N LEU A 260 -3.57 -3.14 -16.34
CA LEU A 260 -2.97 -3.76 -15.16
C LEU A 260 -3.36 -5.24 -15.03
N ALA A 261 -4.64 -5.56 -15.15
CA ALA A 261 -5.15 -6.93 -15.11
C ALA A 261 -4.55 -7.79 -16.24
N SER A 262 -4.44 -7.23 -17.45
CA SER A 262 -3.83 -7.90 -18.61
C SER A 262 -2.34 -8.19 -18.37
N ALA A 263 -1.61 -7.25 -17.78
CA ALA A 263 -0.21 -7.43 -17.41
C ALA A 263 -0.05 -8.55 -16.37
N VAL A 264 -0.90 -8.58 -15.31
CA VAL A 264 -0.90 -9.66 -14.32
C VAL A 264 -1.13 -11.02 -14.98
N LEU A 265 -2.13 -11.15 -15.85
CA LEU A 265 -2.43 -12.41 -16.55
C LEU A 265 -1.27 -12.85 -17.47
N ARG A 266 -0.68 -11.91 -18.21
CA ARG A 266 0.48 -12.20 -19.10
C ARG A 266 1.67 -12.73 -18.30
N VAL A 267 2.06 -12.06 -17.23
CA VAL A 267 3.19 -12.42 -16.37
C VAL A 267 2.92 -13.77 -15.70
N SER A 268 1.70 -13.97 -15.18
CA SER A 268 1.30 -15.23 -14.54
C SER A 268 1.36 -16.41 -15.52
N SER A 269 0.94 -16.22 -16.77
CA SER A 269 1.00 -17.26 -17.81
C SER A 269 2.44 -17.70 -18.11
N VAL A 270 3.37 -16.75 -18.20
CA VAL A 270 4.80 -17.07 -18.42
C VAL A 270 5.39 -17.81 -17.23
N ARG A 271 5.07 -17.38 -16.01
CA ARG A 271 5.60 -18.00 -14.77
C ARG A 271 5.03 -19.37 -14.49
N LEU A 272 3.79 -19.63 -14.89
CA LEU A 272 3.19 -20.97 -14.77
C LEU A 272 4.03 -22.03 -15.50
N GLY A 273 4.53 -21.74 -16.69
CA GLY A 273 5.43 -22.65 -17.40
C GLY A 273 6.70 -22.98 -16.62
N ARG A 274 7.32 -21.97 -16.00
CA ARG A 274 8.51 -22.16 -15.15
C ARG A 274 8.21 -22.96 -13.88
N MET A 275 7.08 -22.68 -13.24
CA MET A 275 6.63 -23.42 -12.06
C MET A 275 6.43 -24.90 -12.35
N ILE A 276 5.76 -25.24 -13.47
CA ILE A 276 5.56 -26.63 -13.89
C ILE A 276 6.90 -27.33 -14.14
N GLY A 277 7.85 -26.67 -14.81
CA GLY A 277 9.21 -27.19 -15.04
C GLY A 277 9.90 -27.52 -13.71
N ALA A 278 9.99 -26.56 -12.79
CA ALA A 278 10.65 -26.73 -11.51
C ALA A 278 10.04 -27.85 -10.64
N VAL A 279 8.71 -27.98 -10.65
CA VAL A 279 8.02 -29.08 -9.92
C VAL A 279 8.29 -30.44 -10.59
N SER A 280 8.43 -30.49 -11.90
CA SER A 280 8.70 -31.75 -12.64
C SER A 280 10.11 -32.26 -12.41
N GLU A 281 11.11 -31.38 -12.26
CA GLU A 281 12.51 -31.72 -11.98
C GLU A 281 12.73 -32.24 -10.54
N THR A 282 11.77 -32.00 -9.64
CA THR A 282 11.85 -32.41 -8.24
C THR A 282 11.20 -33.78 -7.96
N ARG A 283 10.68 -34.44 -8.99
CA ARG A 283 10.16 -35.81 -8.90
C ARG A 283 11.25 -36.82 -9.22
#